data_f35d1eb5d88107edaee90cfc4cc6822d
#
_entry.id   f35d1eb5d88107edaee90cfc4cc6822d
#
_cell.length_a   1.000
_cell.length_b   1.000
_cell.length_c   1.000
_cell.angle_alpha   90.00
_cell.angle_beta   90.00
_cell.angle_gamma   90.00
#
_symmetry.space_group_name_H-M   'P 1'
#
loop_
_entity.id
_entity.type
_entity.pdbx_description
1 polymer ?
#
loop_
_entity_poly.entity_id
_entity_poly.type
_entity_poly.pdbx_seq_one_letter_code
_entity_poly.pdbx_strand_id
1 'polypeptide(L)'
;DLGTQRSEYDGQEKHQRKIMLGWELHGKDDEGNELVTERGDPLAIFKNYTLSWSEKANLRIDLQNWRNKPFTDAEMRRFDIQTILGAWCMLTVIPRPGKNGKMYSNVKGVAPVPSVIKSAGLPPAINPNQVFRIAEPDYELFETFGKGLKAMIEESPEWQALQGRKAAPKPVKAPSSGFDDMEDD
;
A
#
# COMPACT_ATOMS: atom_id res chain seq x y z
N ASP A 1 2.10 2.47 -1.14
CA ASP A 1 2.11 3.83 -0.60
C ASP A 1 1.00 4.64 -1.28
N LEU A 2 0.18 5.33 -0.48
CA LEU A 2 -0.91 6.19 -0.96
C LEU A 2 -0.58 7.69 -0.80
N GLY A 3 0.58 8.01 -0.23
CA GLY A 3 0.92 9.37 0.15
C GLY A 3 0.09 9.91 1.30
N THR A 4 0.15 11.21 1.49
CA THR A 4 -0.64 11.93 2.51
C THR A 4 -2.06 12.12 2.01
N GLN A 5 -3.01 11.60 2.78
CA GLN A 5 -4.43 11.66 2.48
C GLN A 5 -5.13 12.58 3.46
N ARG A 6 -6.05 13.38 2.94
CA ARG A 6 -6.97 14.19 3.73
C ARG A 6 -8.06 13.31 4.33
N SER A 7 -8.36 13.52 5.58
CA SER A 7 -9.51 12.92 6.27
C SER A 7 -10.12 13.93 7.22
N GLU A 8 -11.42 13.86 7.42
CA GLU A 8 -12.13 14.66 8.40
C GLU A 8 -12.55 13.76 9.56
N TYR A 9 -12.26 14.17 10.76
CA TYR A 9 -12.71 13.49 11.97
C TYR A 9 -13.10 14.53 13.01
N ASP A 10 -14.35 14.44 13.52
CA ASP A 10 -14.92 15.35 14.50
C ASP A 10 -14.83 16.83 14.08
N GLY A 11 -15.16 17.11 12.81
CA GLY A 11 -15.08 18.46 12.23
C GLY A 11 -13.67 19.01 12.03
N GLN A 12 -12.64 18.22 12.33
CA GLN A 12 -11.24 18.59 12.14
C GLN A 12 -10.64 17.89 10.92
N GLU A 13 -10.04 18.68 10.05
CA GLU A 13 -9.26 18.16 8.93
C GLU A 13 -7.93 17.61 9.42
N LYS A 14 -7.60 16.38 8.99
CA LYS A 14 -6.33 15.70 9.29
C LYS A 14 -5.66 15.24 8.02
N HIS A 15 -4.39 15.53 7.92
CA HIS A 15 -3.51 15.06 6.85
C HIS A 15 -2.63 13.93 7.40
N GLN A 16 -2.79 12.72 6.88
CA GLN A 16 -2.10 11.55 7.39
C GLN A 16 -1.55 10.71 6.24
N ARG A 17 -0.28 10.32 6.34
CA ARG A 17 0.29 9.39 5.39
C ARG A 17 -0.40 8.04 5.51
N LYS A 18 -0.80 7.48 4.37
CA LYS A 18 -1.50 6.20 4.31
C LYS A 18 -0.78 5.22 3.40
N ILE A 19 -0.95 3.96 3.75
CA ILE A 19 -0.55 2.83 2.92
C ILE A 19 -1.76 1.93 2.68
N MET A 20 -1.70 1.15 1.64
CA MET A 20 -2.65 0.07 1.38
C MET A 20 -1.90 -1.26 1.41
N LEU A 21 -2.43 -2.21 2.15
CA LEU A 21 -2.03 -3.61 2.08
C LEU A 21 -3.09 -4.38 1.30
N GLY A 22 -2.62 -5.28 0.45
CA GLY A 22 -3.45 -6.20 -0.32
C GLY A 22 -3.09 -7.64 0.00
N TRP A 23 -4.08 -8.50 0.03
CA TRP A 23 -3.95 -9.94 0.24
C TRP A 23 -4.61 -10.69 -0.89
N GLU A 24 -3.93 -11.66 -1.42
CA GLU A 24 -4.49 -12.69 -2.26
C GLU A 24 -5.25 -13.67 -1.36
N LEU A 25 -6.48 -14.00 -1.71
CA LEU A 25 -7.33 -14.88 -0.93
C LEU A 25 -7.23 -16.32 -1.41
N HIS A 26 -7.01 -17.23 -0.48
CA HIS A 26 -7.06 -18.67 -0.70
C HIS A 26 -8.07 -19.29 0.25
N GLY A 27 -8.84 -20.23 -0.26
CA GLY A 27 -9.87 -20.92 0.51
C GLY A 27 -11.19 -20.96 -0.24
N LYS A 28 -12.25 -21.22 0.51
CA LYS A 28 -13.60 -21.36 -0.02
C LYS A 28 -14.55 -20.44 0.74
N ASP A 29 -15.61 -20.05 0.07
CA ASP A 29 -16.74 -19.37 0.70
C ASP A 29 -17.61 -20.35 1.52
N ASP A 30 -18.68 -19.83 2.13
CA ASP A 30 -19.61 -20.60 2.94
C ASP A 30 -20.40 -21.65 2.12
N GLU A 31 -20.45 -21.49 0.80
CA GLU A 31 -21.09 -22.40 -0.14
C GLU A 31 -20.12 -23.46 -0.69
N GLY A 32 -18.83 -23.34 -0.36
CA GLY A 32 -17.78 -24.25 -0.79
C GLY A 32 -17.14 -23.91 -2.14
N ASN A 33 -17.45 -22.74 -2.71
CA ASN A 33 -16.83 -22.24 -3.94
C ASN A 33 -15.44 -21.66 -3.64
N GLU A 34 -14.51 -21.83 -4.56
CA GLU A 34 -13.19 -21.21 -4.43
C GLU A 34 -13.26 -19.69 -4.55
N LEU A 35 -12.41 -18.99 -3.80
CA LEU A 35 -12.32 -17.53 -3.80
C LEU A 35 -11.55 -17.02 -5.02
N VAL A 36 -12.13 -17.20 -6.19
CA VAL A 36 -11.54 -16.82 -7.48
C VAL A 36 -12.46 -15.91 -8.28
N THR A 37 -11.88 -15.16 -9.21
CA THR A 37 -12.61 -14.39 -10.21
C THR A 37 -13.25 -15.31 -11.26
N GLU A 38 -14.09 -14.77 -12.13
CA GLU A 38 -14.63 -15.49 -13.29
C GLU A 38 -13.55 -16.04 -14.22
N ARG A 39 -12.34 -15.50 -14.18
CA ARG A 39 -11.18 -15.95 -14.96
C ARG A 39 -10.35 -17.03 -14.26
N GLY A 40 -10.70 -17.37 -13.02
CA GLY A 40 -9.95 -18.33 -12.21
C GLY A 40 -8.78 -17.73 -11.43
N ASP A 41 -8.57 -16.41 -11.51
CA ASP A 41 -7.54 -15.73 -10.71
C ASP A 41 -8.00 -15.60 -9.25
N PRO A 42 -7.12 -15.72 -8.26
CA PRO A 42 -7.49 -15.51 -6.86
C PRO A 42 -8.11 -14.14 -6.62
N LEU A 43 -9.16 -14.09 -5.81
CA LEU A 43 -9.69 -12.82 -5.35
C LEU A 43 -8.65 -12.11 -4.49
N ALA A 44 -8.67 -10.78 -4.54
CA ALA A 44 -7.82 -9.94 -3.70
C ALA A 44 -8.69 -9.02 -2.84
N ILE A 45 -8.24 -8.80 -1.60
CA ILE A 45 -8.85 -7.84 -0.68
C ILE A 45 -7.82 -6.85 -0.19
N PHE A 46 -8.26 -5.60 0.00
CA PHE A 46 -7.37 -4.49 0.33
C PHE A 46 -7.84 -3.75 1.58
N LYS A 47 -6.89 -3.24 2.36
CA LYS A 47 -7.17 -2.39 3.52
C LYS A 47 -6.21 -1.22 3.58
N ASN A 48 -6.76 -0.03 3.76
CA ASN A 48 -5.99 1.20 3.97
C ASN A 48 -5.65 1.36 5.44
N TYR A 49 -4.41 1.78 5.70
CA TYR A 49 -3.92 2.08 7.03
C TYR A 49 -3.32 3.47 7.07
N THR A 50 -3.51 4.16 8.17
CA THR A 50 -2.65 5.30 8.53
C THR A 50 -1.28 4.76 8.90
N LEU A 51 -0.22 5.29 8.32
CA LEU A 51 1.16 4.93 8.64
C LEU A 51 1.53 5.52 10.00
N SER A 52 1.14 4.82 11.05
CA SER A 52 1.32 5.23 12.45
C SER A 52 1.66 4.05 13.34
N TRP A 53 2.58 4.27 14.27
CA TRP A 53 2.97 3.30 15.29
C TRP A 53 2.34 3.56 16.66
N SER A 54 1.40 4.49 16.77
CA SER A 54 0.66 4.70 18.03
C SER A 54 -0.04 3.41 18.46
N GLU A 55 -0.25 3.23 19.76
CA GLU A 55 -0.86 2.02 20.31
C GLU A 55 -2.27 1.74 19.77
N LYS A 56 -2.99 2.80 19.42
CA LYS A 56 -4.35 2.74 18.86
C LYS A 56 -4.37 2.64 17.34
N ALA A 57 -3.21 2.65 16.67
CA ALA A 57 -3.16 2.57 15.22
C ALA A 57 -3.49 1.17 14.72
N ASN A 58 -4.46 1.05 13.83
CA ASN A 58 -4.88 -0.23 13.26
C ASN A 58 -3.71 -0.99 12.59
N LEU A 59 -2.77 -0.26 11.95
CA LEU A 59 -1.59 -0.89 11.37
C LEU A 59 -0.78 -1.65 12.43
N ARG A 60 -0.44 -0.99 13.56
CA ARG A 60 0.31 -1.61 14.64
C ARG A 60 -0.45 -2.79 15.23
N ILE A 61 -1.74 -2.62 15.48
CA ILE A 61 -2.60 -3.66 16.06
C ILE A 61 -2.62 -4.90 15.15
N ASP A 62 -2.91 -4.73 13.86
CA ASP A 62 -3.00 -5.84 12.92
C ASP A 62 -1.64 -6.54 12.72
N LEU A 63 -0.54 -5.79 12.65
CA LEU A 63 0.79 -6.38 12.57
C LEU A 63 1.19 -7.16 13.83
N GLN A 64 0.83 -6.67 15.03
CA GLN A 64 1.04 -7.39 16.28
C GLN A 64 0.21 -8.68 16.36
N ASN A 65 -1.05 -8.61 15.94
CA ASN A 65 -1.92 -9.78 15.86
C ASN A 65 -1.36 -10.80 14.85
N TRP A 66 -0.94 -10.35 13.66
CA TRP A 66 -0.37 -11.22 12.63
C TRP A 66 0.86 -12.01 13.12
N ARG A 67 1.78 -11.31 13.79
CA ARG A 67 2.99 -11.96 14.35
C ARG A 67 2.77 -12.65 15.71
N ASN A 68 1.57 -12.50 16.28
CA ASN A 68 1.21 -12.98 17.62
C ASN A 68 2.18 -12.52 18.71
N LYS A 69 2.68 -11.30 18.61
CA LYS A 69 3.67 -10.74 19.55
C LYS A 69 3.64 -9.21 19.49
N PRO A 70 3.69 -8.49 20.62
CA PRO A 70 3.82 -7.03 20.64
C PRO A 70 5.16 -6.58 20.04
N PHE A 71 5.18 -5.37 19.51
CA PHE A 71 6.43 -4.71 19.11
C PHE A 71 7.07 -4.01 20.30
N THR A 72 8.37 -4.17 20.44
CA THR A 72 9.18 -3.28 21.27
C THR A 72 9.47 -1.98 20.53
N ASP A 73 9.85 -0.92 21.26
CA ASP A 73 10.21 0.37 20.65
C ASP A 73 11.41 0.25 19.70
N ALA A 74 12.35 -0.64 20.00
CA ALA A 74 13.51 -0.89 19.14
C ALA A 74 13.09 -1.60 17.83
N GLU A 75 12.17 -2.55 17.90
CA GLU A 75 11.62 -3.22 16.72
C GLU A 75 10.84 -2.23 15.86
N MET A 76 9.97 -1.39 16.44
CA MET A 76 9.17 -0.40 15.70
C MET A 76 10.03 0.58 14.90
N ARG A 77 11.14 1.04 15.47
CA ARG A 77 12.05 1.98 14.78
C ARG A 77 12.77 1.37 13.59
N ARG A 78 12.89 0.06 13.52
CA ARG A 78 13.62 -0.66 12.46
C ARG A 78 12.73 -1.49 11.55
N PHE A 79 11.43 -1.50 11.82
CA PHE A 79 10.52 -2.35 11.08
C PHE A 79 10.30 -1.84 9.66
N ASP A 80 10.67 -2.66 8.69
CA ASP A 80 10.32 -2.46 7.30
C ASP A 80 9.05 -3.24 6.97
N ILE A 81 7.98 -2.53 6.59
CA ILE A 81 6.70 -3.15 6.23
C ILE A 81 6.82 -4.12 5.05
N GLN A 82 7.83 -4.01 4.22
CA GLN A 82 8.03 -4.93 3.10
C GLN A 82 8.42 -6.34 3.54
N THR A 83 8.89 -6.50 4.77
CA THR A 83 9.23 -7.81 5.32
C THR A 83 8.02 -8.75 5.48
N ILE A 84 6.79 -8.20 5.42
CA ILE A 84 5.57 -9.01 5.45
C ILE A 84 5.12 -9.50 4.07
N LEU A 85 5.76 -9.08 2.99
CA LEU A 85 5.39 -9.52 1.65
C LEU A 85 5.57 -11.02 1.50
N GLY A 86 4.56 -11.67 0.93
CA GLY A 86 4.53 -13.12 0.79
C GLY A 86 4.27 -13.89 2.08
N ALA A 87 4.12 -13.21 3.22
CA ALA A 87 3.79 -13.88 4.48
C ALA A 87 2.28 -14.22 4.54
N TRP A 88 1.99 -15.44 4.98
CA TRP A 88 0.62 -15.93 5.15
C TRP A 88 -0.02 -15.42 6.44
N CYS A 89 -1.31 -15.13 6.37
CA CYS A 89 -2.13 -14.79 7.52
C CYS A 89 -3.56 -15.31 7.36
N MET A 90 -4.30 -15.31 8.46
CA MET A 90 -5.75 -15.46 8.46
C MET A 90 -6.39 -14.08 8.49
N LEU A 91 -7.43 -13.89 7.70
CA LEU A 91 -8.21 -12.65 7.68
C LEU A 91 -9.60 -12.90 8.25
N THR A 92 -10.05 -11.99 9.10
CA THR A 92 -11.47 -11.87 9.44
C THR A 92 -12.07 -10.84 8.51
N VAL A 93 -12.93 -11.29 7.61
CA VAL A 93 -13.62 -10.45 6.63
C VAL A 93 -15.09 -10.33 7.02
N ILE A 94 -15.61 -9.12 7.06
CA ILE A 94 -17.02 -8.86 7.36
C ILE A 94 -17.65 -8.01 6.25
N PRO A 95 -18.93 -8.24 5.92
CA PRO A 95 -19.66 -7.37 5.02
C PRO A 95 -19.92 -6.02 5.67
N ARG A 96 -19.80 -4.94 4.90
CA ARG A 96 -20.07 -3.57 5.33
C ARG A 96 -20.89 -2.85 4.26
N PRO A 97 -21.99 -2.19 4.61
CA PRO A 97 -22.74 -1.37 3.67
C PRO A 97 -21.94 -0.12 3.30
N GLY A 98 -21.82 0.13 2.01
CA GLY A 98 -21.27 1.37 1.47
C GLY A 98 -22.33 2.48 1.38
N LYS A 99 -21.86 3.71 1.14
CA LYS A 99 -22.75 4.90 1.01
C LYS A 99 -23.76 4.76 -0.16
N ASN A 100 -23.47 3.91 -1.14
CA ASN A 100 -24.31 3.64 -2.29
C ASN A 100 -25.27 2.44 -2.09
N GLY A 101 -25.41 1.91 -0.87
CA GLY A 101 -26.22 0.76 -0.53
C GLY A 101 -25.63 -0.59 -0.95
N LYS A 102 -24.47 -0.62 -1.62
CA LYS A 102 -23.79 -1.89 -1.96
C LYS A 102 -23.04 -2.43 -0.75
N MET A 103 -23.01 -3.75 -0.64
CA MET A 103 -22.20 -4.44 0.37
C MET A 103 -20.76 -4.57 -0.12
N TYR A 104 -19.80 -4.28 0.75
CA TYR A 104 -18.38 -4.42 0.49
C TYR A 104 -17.76 -5.34 1.53
N SER A 105 -16.84 -6.18 1.11
CA SER A 105 -16.01 -6.98 2.01
C SER A 105 -14.97 -6.08 2.70
N ASN A 106 -14.88 -6.18 4.02
CA ASN A 106 -13.98 -5.36 4.82
C ASN A 106 -13.11 -6.23 5.73
N VAL A 107 -11.79 -6.05 5.70
CA VAL A 107 -10.85 -6.73 6.60
C VAL A 107 -10.98 -6.13 8.00
N LYS A 108 -11.60 -6.90 8.90
CA LYS A 108 -11.78 -6.50 10.30
C LYS A 108 -10.54 -6.80 11.15
N GLY A 109 -9.85 -7.89 10.89
CA GLY A 109 -8.68 -8.32 11.65
C GLY A 109 -7.76 -9.23 10.85
N VAL A 110 -6.53 -9.30 11.33
CA VAL A 110 -5.47 -10.17 10.82
C VAL A 110 -4.98 -11.04 11.96
N ALA A 111 -4.71 -12.32 11.71
CA ALA A 111 -4.23 -13.28 12.70
C ALA A 111 -3.16 -14.21 12.09
N PRO A 112 -2.33 -14.88 12.90
CA PRO A 112 -1.40 -15.87 12.40
C PRO A 112 -2.14 -17.08 11.87
N VAL A 113 -1.58 -17.73 10.85
CA VAL A 113 -2.08 -19.03 10.40
C VAL A 113 -1.89 -20.07 11.50
N PRO A 114 -2.93 -20.83 11.89
CA PRO A 114 -2.82 -21.91 12.85
C PRO A 114 -1.78 -22.97 12.43
N SER A 115 -1.08 -23.55 13.41
CA SER A 115 -0.04 -24.54 13.15
C SER A 115 -0.55 -25.76 12.39
N VAL A 116 -1.78 -26.19 12.66
CA VAL A 116 -2.42 -27.32 11.96
C VAL A 116 -2.57 -27.04 10.46
N ILE A 117 -2.93 -25.82 10.07
CA ILE A 117 -3.04 -25.41 8.66
C ILE A 117 -1.65 -25.34 8.02
N LYS A 118 -0.67 -24.78 8.73
CA LYS A 118 0.73 -24.76 8.25
C LYS A 118 1.27 -26.16 8.00
N SER A 119 0.98 -27.10 8.91
CA SER A 119 1.43 -28.49 8.80
C SER A 119 0.76 -29.26 7.65
N ALA A 120 -0.47 -28.89 7.31
CA ALA A 120 -1.18 -29.45 6.15
C ALA A 120 -0.63 -28.93 4.80
N GLY A 121 0.22 -27.91 4.83
CA GLY A 121 0.76 -27.25 3.66
C GLY A 121 -0.09 -26.04 3.23
N LEU A 122 0.60 -24.92 2.98
CA LEU A 122 -0.03 -23.71 2.42
C LEU A 122 0.07 -23.76 0.90
N PRO A 123 -0.96 -23.36 0.16
CA PRO A 123 -0.88 -23.28 -1.29
C PRO A 123 0.17 -22.22 -1.69
N PRO A 124 0.82 -22.35 -2.85
CA PRO A 124 1.73 -21.30 -3.34
C PRO A 124 0.93 -20.02 -3.65
N ALA A 125 1.56 -18.86 -3.45
CA ALA A 125 1.02 -17.61 -3.96
C ALA A 125 0.98 -17.67 -5.49
N ILE A 126 -0.10 -17.18 -6.09
CA ILE A 126 -0.31 -17.18 -7.54
C ILE A 126 0.18 -15.87 -8.15
N ASN A 127 -0.18 -14.75 -7.50
CA ASN A 127 0.24 -13.44 -7.98
C ASN A 127 1.60 -13.04 -7.39
N PRO A 128 2.47 -12.36 -8.17
CA PRO A 128 3.72 -11.84 -7.64
C PRO A 128 3.48 -10.75 -6.59
N ASN A 129 4.39 -10.68 -5.62
CA ASN A 129 4.39 -9.58 -4.66
C ASN A 129 4.63 -8.24 -5.38
N GLN A 130 3.82 -7.23 -5.07
CA GLN A 130 3.91 -5.91 -5.66
C GLN A 130 4.19 -4.84 -4.60
N VAL A 131 5.07 -3.91 -4.92
CA VAL A 131 5.38 -2.75 -4.09
C VAL A 131 5.31 -1.50 -4.93
N PHE A 132 4.44 -0.58 -4.54
CA PHE A 132 4.37 0.74 -5.16
C PHE A 132 4.79 1.83 -4.16
N ARG A 133 5.74 2.67 -4.55
CA ARG A 133 6.23 3.81 -3.76
C ARG A 133 6.11 5.09 -4.57
N ILE A 134 5.51 6.12 -3.99
CA ILE A 134 5.39 7.42 -4.68
C ILE A 134 6.76 8.07 -4.89
N ALA A 135 7.72 7.84 -3.99
CA ALA A 135 9.06 8.42 -4.12
C ALA A 135 9.84 7.90 -5.34
N GLU A 136 9.60 6.65 -5.72
CA GLU A 136 10.23 5.96 -6.86
C GLU A 136 9.14 5.15 -7.59
N PRO A 137 8.25 5.81 -8.34
CA PRO A 137 7.08 5.15 -8.88
C PRO A 137 7.43 4.25 -10.06
N ASP A 138 6.97 3.01 -9.96
CA ASP A 138 6.83 2.12 -11.11
C ASP A 138 5.58 2.55 -11.89
N TYR A 139 5.77 3.22 -13.01
CA TYR A 139 4.67 3.74 -13.83
C TYR A 139 3.92 2.64 -14.57
N GLU A 140 4.58 1.53 -14.93
CA GLU A 140 3.93 0.39 -15.56
C GLU A 140 2.97 -0.27 -14.56
N LEU A 141 3.45 -0.51 -13.34
CA LEU A 141 2.60 -0.99 -12.26
C LEU A 141 1.44 -0.01 -11.95
N PHE A 142 1.73 1.30 -11.89
CA PHE A 142 0.71 2.32 -11.65
C PHE A 142 -0.42 2.26 -12.68
N GLU A 143 -0.09 2.04 -13.97
CA GLU A 143 -1.11 1.94 -15.02
C GLU A 143 -2.05 0.74 -14.85
N THR A 144 -1.63 -0.30 -14.15
CA THR A 144 -2.50 -1.45 -13.85
C THR A 144 -3.53 -1.18 -12.75
N PHE A 145 -3.36 -0.11 -11.96
CA PHE A 145 -4.25 0.18 -10.84
C PHE A 145 -5.63 0.62 -11.28
N GLY A 146 -6.63 0.20 -10.51
CA GLY A 146 -8.00 0.65 -10.70
C GLY A 146 -8.16 2.17 -10.49
N LYS A 147 -9.14 2.77 -11.15
CA LYS A 147 -9.38 4.23 -11.13
C LYS A 147 -9.42 4.84 -9.72
N GLY A 148 -10.05 4.16 -8.76
CA GLY A 148 -10.13 4.66 -7.38
C GLY A 148 -8.78 4.71 -6.66
N LEU A 149 -7.90 3.73 -6.90
CA LEU A 149 -6.56 3.72 -6.33
C LEU A 149 -5.67 4.77 -6.99
N LYS A 150 -5.73 4.91 -8.32
CA LYS A 150 -5.03 5.99 -9.03
C LYS A 150 -5.42 7.36 -8.49
N ALA A 151 -6.71 7.65 -8.38
CA ALA A 151 -7.21 8.92 -7.85
C ALA A 151 -6.67 9.22 -6.45
N MET A 152 -6.69 8.25 -5.53
CA MET A 152 -6.13 8.44 -4.18
C MET A 152 -4.64 8.78 -4.21
N ILE A 153 -3.86 8.15 -5.09
CA ILE A 153 -2.42 8.44 -5.22
C ILE A 153 -2.21 9.83 -5.83
N GLU A 154 -2.95 10.15 -6.88
CA GLU A 154 -2.87 11.42 -7.62
C GLU A 154 -3.27 12.63 -6.78
N GLU A 155 -4.20 12.48 -5.84
CA GLU A 155 -4.60 13.52 -4.89
C GLU A 155 -3.54 13.81 -3.82
N SER A 156 -2.55 12.92 -3.64
CA SER A 156 -1.53 13.11 -2.61
C SER A 156 -0.56 14.24 -2.96
N PRO A 157 -0.17 15.11 -1.99
CA PRO A 157 0.81 16.17 -2.22
C PRO A 157 2.16 15.65 -2.73
N GLU A 158 2.56 14.45 -2.30
CA GLU A 158 3.82 13.83 -2.72
C GLU A 158 3.81 13.50 -4.21
N TRP A 159 2.69 12.96 -4.73
CA TRP A 159 2.55 12.67 -6.16
C TRP A 159 2.51 13.97 -6.97
N GLN A 160 1.74 14.95 -6.54
CA GLN A 160 1.65 16.25 -7.20
C GLN A 160 3.00 16.96 -7.25
N ALA A 161 3.77 16.93 -6.17
CA ALA A 161 5.13 17.48 -6.14
C ALA A 161 6.08 16.75 -7.09
N LEU A 162 5.93 15.43 -7.25
CA LEU A 162 6.72 14.63 -8.17
C LEU A 162 6.40 15.01 -9.63
N GLN A 163 5.13 15.16 -9.96
CA GLN A 163 4.68 15.57 -11.31
C GLN A 163 5.11 17.01 -11.62
N GLY A 164 5.02 17.92 -10.64
CA GLY A 164 5.51 19.29 -10.79
C GLY A 164 7.02 19.37 -11.06
N ARG A 165 7.82 18.51 -10.46
CA ARG A 165 9.27 18.40 -10.75
C ARG A 165 9.56 17.88 -12.16
N LYS A 166 8.74 16.99 -12.68
CA LYS A 166 8.87 16.49 -14.07
C LYS A 166 8.49 17.54 -15.11
N ALA A 167 7.52 18.40 -14.77
CA ALA A 167 7.06 19.48 -15.63
C ALA A 167 7.99 20.70 -15.63
N ALA A 168 8.90 20.84 -14.65
CA ALA A 168 9.86 21.93 -14.62
C ALA A 168 10.88 21.78 -15.76
N PRO A 169 11.12 22.83 -16.59
CA PRO A 169 12.09 22.75 -17.66
C PRO A 169 13.47 22.44 -17.10
N LYS A 170 14.19 21.52 -17.75
CA LYS A 170 15.60 21.22 -17.40
C LYS A 170 16.38 22.55 -17.43
N PRO A 171 17.24 22.83 -16.44
CA PRO A 171 18.04 24.04 -16.47
C PRO A 171 18.82 24.08 -17.77
N VAL A 172 18.58 25.13 -18.55
CA VAL A 172 19.34 25.40 -19.77
C VAL A 172 20.76 25.64 -19.34
N LYS A 173 21.69 24.82 -19.82
CA LYS A 173 23.12 25.02 -19.62
C LYS A 173 23.44 26.43 -20.12
N ALA A 174 23.89 27.29 -19.25
CA ALA A 174 24.36 28.63 -19.63
C ALA A 174 25.41 28.51 -20.75
N PRO A 175 25.36 29.33 -21.79
CA PRO A 175 26.41 29.32 -22.79
C PRO A 175 27.72 29.66 -22.12
N SER A 176 28.72 28.81 -22.32
CA SER A 176 30.09 29.10 -21.93
C SER A 176 30.53 30.36 -22.66
N SER A 177 30.75 31.45 -21.94
CA SER A 177 31.41 32.64 -22.46
C SER A 177 32.86 32.24 -22.77
N GLY A 178 33.11 31.97 -24.05
CA GLY A 178 34.48 31.95 -24.54
C GLY A 178 35.04 33.38 -24.54
N PHE A 179 35.87 33.62 -23.58
CA PHE A 179 36.85 34.74 -23.57
C PHE A 179 38.19 34.06 -23.43
N ASP A 180 38.77 33.71 -24.56
CA ASP A 180 40.19 33.50 -24.72
C ASP A 180 40.55 33.97 -26.11
N ASP A 181 41.71 34.63 -26.15
CA ASP A 181 42.49 35.14 -27.29
C ASP A 181 42.31 36.66 -27.56
N MET A 182 43.09 37.44 -26.78
CA MET A 182 43.81 38.60 -27.28
C MET A 182 45.25 38.45 -26.82
N GLU A 183 46.12 37.92 -27.70
CA GLU A 183 47.56 38.06 -27.61
C GLU A 183 47.94 39.47 -28.02
N ASP A 184 48.83 40.08 -27.19
CA ASP A 184 49.49 41.35 -27.44
C ASP A 184 50.67 41.16 -28.40
N ASP A 185 50.78 42.12 -29.33
CA ASP A 185 52.01 42.61 -29.97
C ASP A 185 52.54 43.79 -29.21
#